data_0135f7b61648d75d3d3389f1ee640fa1
#
_entry.id   0135f7b61648d75d3d3389f1ee640fa1
#
_cell.length_a   1.000
_cell.length_b   1.000
_cell.length_c   1.000
_cell.angle_alpha   90.00
_cell.angle_beta   90.00
_cell.angle_gamma   90.00
#
_symmetry.space_group_name_H-M   'P 1'
#
loop_
_entity.id
_entity.type
_entity.pdbx_description
1 polymer ?
#
loop_
_entity_poly.entity_id
_entity_poly.type
_entity_poly.pdbx_seq_one_letter_code
_entity_poly.pdbx_strand_id
1 'polypeptide(L)'
;MAGWDLFQEMDMLRREFDQLFRGVGGSSQASSFLPGVGVGGYPRVNLSEDEGNYYIEAVVPGIDPKDIDLNLMQGTLTLSGERKADDKQGQTWHRHERGAGKFMRTIELPNSVDGAKVDAQYRNGILLITLPKQETVKPKKISVRAN
;
A
#
# COMPACT_ATOMS: atom_id res chain seq x y z
N MET A 1 11.87 -48.93 0.33
CA MET A 1 12.63 -47.94 -0.45
C MET A 1 11.86 -46.66 -0.77
N ALA A 2 10.61 -46.55 -0.38
CA ALA A 2 9.78 -45.35 -0.64
C ALA A 2 9.73 -44.31 0.50
N GLY A 3 10.52 -44.51 1.56
CA GLY A 3 10.45 -43.62 2.75
C GLY A 3 11.47 -42.48 2.78
N TRP A 4 12.47 -42.51 1.92
CA TRP A 4 13.55 -41.52 1.93
C TRP A 4 13.27 -40.31 1.03
N ASP A 5 12.49 -40.49 -0.02
CA ASP A 5 12.08 -39.39 -0.91
C ASP A 5 11.08 -38.46 -0.26
N LEU A 6 10.17 -38.99 0.55
CA LEU A 6 9.14 -38.20 1.23
C LEU A 6 9.74 -37.23 2.28
N PHE A 7 10.81 -37.67 2.98
CA PHE A 7 11.50 -36.82 3.94
C PHE A 7 12.33 -35.73 3.26
N GLN A 8 12.88 -35.98 2.08
CA GLN A 8 13.60 -34.96 1.31
C GLN A 8 12.65 -33.95 0.69
N GLU A 9 11.48 -34.36 0.22
CA GLU A 9 10.44 -33.46 -0.28
C GLU A 9 9.88 -32.59 0.85
N MET A 10 9.66 -33.14 2.02
CA MET A 10 9.22 -32.39 3.21
C MET A 10 10.27 -31.39 3.68
N ASP A 11 11.55 -31.75 3.66
CA ASP A 11 12.63 -30.83 4.02
C ASP A 11 12.82 -29.71 2.99
N MET A 12 12.61 -29.98 1.71
CA MET A 12 12.61 -28.95 0.67
C MET A 12 11.41 -27.99 0.84
N LEU A 13 10.23 -28.54 1.02
CA LEU A 13 9.01 -27.74 1.25
C LEU A 13 9.14 -26.89 2.52
N ARG A 14 9.74 -27.43 3.58
CA ARG A 14 10.00 -26.70 4.81
C ARG A 14 11.00 -25.57 4.63
N ARG A 15 12.05 -25.77 3.83
CA ARG A 15 13.02 -24.73 3.49
C ARG A 15 12.43 -23.63 2.63
N GLU A 16 11.59 -23.98 1.66
CA GLU A 16 10.84 -23.00 0.86
C GLU A 16 9.85 -22.21 1.71
N PHE A 17 9.17 -22.88 2.65
CA PHE A 17 8.27 -22.22 3.60
C PHE A 17 9.03 -21.31 4.57
N ASP A 18 10.18 -21.73 5.09
CA ASP A 18 11.05 -20.92 5.94
C ASP A 18 11.65 -19.72 5.19
N GLN A 19 11.94 -19.86 3.90
CA GLN A 19 12.38 -18.74 3.07
C GLN A 19 11.25 -17.73 2.82
N LEU A 20 10.02 -18.20 2.59
CA LEU A 20 8.85 -17.36 2.47
C LEU A 20 8.54 -16.63 3.80
N PHE A 21 8.65 -17.31 4.93
CA PHE A 21 8.40 -16.73 6.25
C PHE A 21 9.54 -15.82 6.75
N ARG A 22 10.79 -16.11 6.41
CA ARG A 22 11.92 -15.19 6.71
C ARG A 22 11.83 -13.91 5.88
N GLY A 23 11.22 -13.96 4.70
CA GLY A 23 10.87 -12.77 3.92
C GLY A 23 9.77 -11.93 4.56
N VAL A 24 8.92 -12.52 5.40
CA VAL A 24 7.79 -11.84 6.06
C VAL A 24 8.14 -11.31 7.45
N GLY A 25 9.17 -11.83 8.10
CA GLY A 25 9.47 -11.51 9.51
C GLY A 25 10.81 -10.83 9.80
N GLY A 26 11.65 -10.61 8.82
CA GLY A 26 12.99 -10.07 9.04
C GLY A 26 13.33 -8.85 8.20
N SER A 27 13.42 -7.68 8.84
CA SER A 27 13.99 -6.41 8.37
C SER A 27 13.70 -6.01 6.92
N SER A 28 12.66 -5.55 6.74
CA SER A 28 11.75 -5.04 5.72
C SER A 28 12.17 -3.77 4.96
N GLN A 29 13.41 -3.47 4.74
CA GLN A 29 13.76 -2.28 3.98
C GLN A 29 14.06 -2.55 2.49
N ALA A 30 14.38 -3.77 2.11
CA ALA A 30 14.64 -4.13 0.72
C ALA A 30 13.39 -4.54 -0.08
N SER A 31 12.29 -4.88 0.60
CA SER A 31 11.09 -5.43 -0.03
C SER A 31 10.05 -4.39 -0.46
N SER A 32 10.31 -3.11 -0.24
CA SER A 32 9.35 -2.04 -0.55
C SER A 32 9.08 -1.85 -2.04
N PHE A 33 9.93 -2.39 -2.89
CA PHE A 33 9.86 -2.26 -4.35
C PHE A 33 9.97 -3.60 -5.09
N LEU A 34 9.63 -4.70 -4.46
CA LEU A 34 9.59 -5.99 -5.16
C LEU A 34 8.34 -6.06 -6.05
N PRO A 35 8.51 -6.30 -7.36
CA PRO A 35 7.40 -6.47 -8.26
C PRO A 35 6.54 -7.67 -7.83
N GLY A 36 5.26 -7.46 -7.59
CA GLY A 36 4.29 -8.53 -7.38
C GLY A 36 4.14 -9.08 -5.96
N VAL A 37 4.94 -8.65 -5.00
CA VAL A 37 4.74 -9.00 -3.59
C VAL A 37 4.33 -7.76 -2.80
N GLY A 38 3.06 -7.42 -2.90
CA GLY A 38 2.45 -6.27 -2.22
C GLY A 38 2.25 -6.47 -0.72
N VAL A 39 3.15 -7.15 -0.04
CA VAL A 39 3.08 -7.26 1.41
C VAL A 39 3.87 -6.13 2.04
N GLY A 40 3.21 -4.98 2.13
CA GLY A 40 3.32 -4.21 3.33
C GLY A 40 4.41 -3.17 3.44
N GLY A 41 4.97 -2.62 2.36
CA GLY A 41 6.03 -1.66 2.60
C GLY A 41 5.87 -0.30 1.95
N TYR A 42 5.62 -0.27 0.68
CA TYR A 42 5.65 0.98 -0.06
C TYR A 42 4.37 1.23 -0.86
N PRO A 43 3.89 2.46 -0.88
CA PRO A 43 4.30 3.59 -0.07
C PRO A 43 3.88 3.46 1.39
N ARG A 44 4.55 4.13 2.30
CA ARG A 44 4.05 4.28 3.66
C ARG A 44 2.88 5.23 3.65
N VAL A 45 1.81 4.84 4.33
CA VAL A 45 0.56 5.59 4.36
C VAL A 45 0.10 5.81 5.79
N ASN A 46 -0.48 6.98 6.04
CA ASN A 46 -1.27 7.27 7.22
C ASN A 46 -2.73 7.37 6.80
N LEU A 47 -3.61 6.75 7.55
CA LEU A 47 -5.05 6.88 7.41
C LEU A 47 -5.60 7.55 8.67
N SER A 48 -6.29 8.65 8.50
CA SER A 48 -7.01 9.37 9.55
C SER A 48 -8.43 9.71 9.10
N GLU A 49 -9.28 10.07 10.04
CA GLU A 49 -10.66 10.44 9.75
C GLU A 49 -11.17 11.55 10.66
N ASP A 50 -12.14 12.28 10.17
CA ASP A 50 -13.01 13.15 10.94
C ASP A 50 -14.49 12.72 10.78
N GLU A 51 -15.44 13.56 11.18
CA GLU A 51 -16.86 13.26 11.05
C GLU A 51 -17.30 13.08 9.57
N GLY A 52 -16.66 13.76 8.64
CA GLY A 52 -17.07 13.83 7.25
C GLY A 52 -16.20 13.11 6.25
N ASN A 53 -14.93 12.90 6.57
CA ASN A 53 -13.94 12.44 5.59
C ASN A 53 -12.96 11.42 6.16
N TYR A 54 -12.39 10.62 5.27
CA TYR A 54 -11.12 9.95 5.48
C TYR A 54 -10.01 10.72 4.78
N TYR A 55 -8.83 10.70 5.37
CA TYR A 55 -7.62 11.32 4.83
C TYR A 55 -6.51 10.28 4.74
N ILE A 56 -5.94 10.14 3.56
CA ILE A 56 -4.80 9.26 3.33
C ILE A 56 -3.62 10.12 2.92
N GLU A 57 -2.53 10.02 3.66
CA GLU A 57 -1.24 10.58 3.30
C GLU A 57 -0.31 9.45 2.86
N ALA A 58 0.16 9.49 1.63
CA ALA A 58 1.13 8.54 1.10
C ALA A 58 2.45 9.25 0.78
N VAL A 59 3.55 8.69 1.28
CA VAL A 59 4.89 9.24 1.03
C VAL A 59 5.46 8.61 -0.24
N VAL A 60 5.43 9.37 -1.33
CA VAL A 60 5.81 8.92 -2.69
C VAL A 60 6.83 9.87 -3.36
N PRO A 61 7.97 10.16 -2.70
CA PRO A 61 8.93 11.10 -3.23
C PRO A 61 9.59 10.59 -4.51
N GLY A 62 9.81 11.50 -5.45
CA GLY A 62 10.50 11.18 -6.71
C GLY A 62 9.64 10.40 -7.72
N ILE A 63 8.32 10.36 -7.53
CA ILE A 63 7.37 9.78 -8.48
C ILE A 63 6.65 10.94 -9.19
N ASP A 64 6.57 10.87 -10.51
CA ASP A 64 5.75 11.82 -11.26
C ASP A 64 4.26 11.53 -10.96
N PRO A 65 3.44 12.55 -10.64
CA PRO A 65 2.01 12.36 -10.44
C PRO A 65 1.29 11.63 -11.58
N LYS A 66 1.81 11.72 -12.80
CA LYS A 66 1.29 11.00 -13.96
C LYS A 66 1.52 9.50 -13.93
N ASP A 67 2.52 9.06 -13.15
CA ASP A 67 2.87 7.66 -12.97
C ASP A 67 2.18 7.06 -11.72
N ILE A 68 1.19 7.77 -11.15
CA ILE A 68 0.40 7.35 -9.99
C ILE A 68 -1.04 7.09 -10.44
N ASP A 69 -1.55 5.91 -10.14
CA ASP A 69 -2.93 5.52 -10.38
C ASP A 69 -3.66 5.28 -9.06
N LEU A 70 -4.86 5.82 -8.95
CA LEU A 70 -5.79 5.63 -7.84
C LEU A 70 -7.05 4.95 -8.32
N ASN A 71 -7.44 3.88 -7.67
CA ASN A 71 -8.69 3.18 -7.95
C ASN A 71 -9.45 2.92 -6.66
N LEU A 72 -10.71 3.31 -6.63
CA LEU A 72 -11.60 3.06 -5.49
C LEU A 72 -12.70 2.09 -5.93
N MET A 73 -12.77 0.95 -5.25
CA MET A 73 -13.78 -0.07 -5.49
C MET A 73 -14.28 -0.66 -4.16
N GLN A 74 -15.58 -0.61 -3.95
CA GLN A 74 -16.24 -1.26 -2.80
C GLN A 74 -15.58 -0.98 -1.44
N GLY A 75 -15.21 0.28 -1.18
CA GLY A 75 -14.56 0.67 0.08
C GLY A 75 -13.07 0.36 0.17
N THR A 76 -12.49 -0.11 -0.92
CA THR A 76 -11.06 -0.39 -1.01
C THR A 76 -10.39 0.61 -1.96
N LEU A 77 -9.42 1.36 -1.47
CA LEU A 77 -8.58 2.23 -2.29
C LEU A 77 -7.31 1.49 -2.68
N THR A 78 -7.05 1.39 -3.97
CA THR A 78 -5.80 0.87 -4.51
C THR A 78 -4.97 2.03 -5.05
N LEU A 79 -3.77 2.19 -4.50
CA LEU A 79 -2.76 3.13 -4.94
C LEU A 79 -1.67 2.33 -5.65
N SER A 80 -1.42 2.60 -6.91
CA SER A 80 -0.37 1.96 -7.70
C SER A 80 0.43 2.99 -8.48
N GLY A 81 1.62 2.59 -8.90
CA GLY A 81 2.48 3.46 -9.69
C GLY A 81 3.84 2.84 -9.95
N GLU A 82 4.71 3.65 -10.54
CA GLU A 82 6.07 3.24 -10.84
C GLU A 82 7.07 4.33 -10.46
N ARG A 83 8.09 3.94 -9.72
CA ARG A 83 9.25 4.77 -9.49
C ARG A 83 10.33 4.38 -10.49
N LYS A 84 10.68 5.30 -11.37
CA LYS A 84 11.73 5.10 -12.37
C LYS A 84 13.09 5.00 -11.70
N ALA A 85 13.94 4.12 -12.22
CA ALA A 85 15.32 4.05 -11.81
C ALA A 85 16.07 5.33 -12.23
N ASP A 86 16.90 5.85 -11.34
CA ASP A 86 17.83 6.93 -11.66
C ASP A 86 19.12 6.30 -12.22
N ASP A 87 19.06 5.94 -13.49
CA ASP A 87 20.16 5.27 -14.19
C ASP A 87 21.08 6.33 -14.80
N LYS A 88 22.04 6.76 -14.02
CA LYS A 88 23.07 7.72 -14.48
C LYS A 88 24.23 6.97 -15.08
N GLN A 89 24.39 7.07 -16.39
CA GLN A 89 25.52 6.48 -17.10
C GLN A 89 26.85 6.94 -16.52
N GLY A 90 27.76 6.00 -16.31
CA GLY A 90 29.11 6.27 -15.82
C GLY A 90 29.26 6.42 -14.31
N GLN A 91 28.20 6.15 -13.54
CA GLN A 91 28.26 6.11 -12.08
C GLN A 91 28.23 4.66 -11.55
N THR A 92 29.00 4.42 -10.51
CA THR A 92 29.01 3.14 -9.78
C THR A 92 28.37 3.35 -8.41
N TRP A 93 27.39 2.52 -8.07
CA TRP A 93 26.71 2.59 -6.77
C TRP A 93 27.60 1.97 -5.68
N HIS A 94 27.95 2.74 -4.66
CA HIS A 94 28.54 2.22 -3.43
C HIS A 94 27.47 1.75 -2.44
N ARG A 95 26.28 2.36 -2.50
CA ARG A 95 25.11 2.00 -1.71
C ARG A 95 23.84 2.36 -2.47
N HIS A 96 22.90 1.43 -2.53
CA HIS A 96 21.63 1.59 -3.23
C HIS A 96 20.50 1.08 -2.33
N GLU A 97 19.97 1.97 -1.49
CA GLU A 97 18.94 1.65 -0.49
C GLU A 97 17.54 2.04 -0.93
N ARG A 98 17.42 2.94 -1.91
CA ARG A 98 16.14 3.34 -2.48
C ARG A 98 15.93 2.64 -3.81
N GLY A 99 15.10 1.62 -3.78
CA GLY A 99 14.76 0.84 -4.98
C GLY A 99 13.93 1.63 -5.98
N ALA A 100 13.83 1.10 -7.19
CA ALA A 100 12.94 1.54 -8.26
C ALA A 100 12.04 0.37 -8.66
N GLY A 101 10.94 0.67 -9.33
CA GLY A 101 10.01 -0.32 -9.84
C GLY A 101 8.55 0.00 -9.56
N LYS A 102 7.70 -0.93 -9.92
CA LYS A 102 6.26 -0.83 -9.72
C LYS A 102 5.88 -1.15 -8.28
N PHE A 103 4.90 -0.42 -7.78
CA PHE A 103 4.32 -0.65 -6.47
C PHE A 103 2.80 -0.69 -6.55
N MET A 104 2.19 -1.39 -5.61
CA MET A 104 0.75 -1.41 -5.40
C MET A 104 0.47 -1.47 -3.91
N ARG A 105 -0.38 -0.59 -3.44
CA ARG A 105 -0.85 -0.53 -2.06
C ARG A 105 -2.36 -0.53 -2.03
N THR A 106 -2.93 -1.45 -1.26
CA THR A 106 -4.36 -1.55 -1.03
C THR A 106 -4.69 -1.07 0.39
N ILE A 107 -5.68 -0.20 0.51
CA ILE A 107 -6.11 0.40 1.76
C ILE A 107 -7.61 0.17 1.90
N GLU A 108 -8.00 -0.58 2.91
CA GLU A 108 -9.40 -0.80 3.23
C GLU A 108 -9.93 0.35 4.08
N LEU A 109 -11.08 0.87 3.69
CA LEU A 109 -11.75 1.94 4.41
C LEU A 109 -12.85 1.36 5.29
N PRO A 110 -12.97 1.82 6.56
CA PRO A 110 -13.93 1.25 7.52
C PRO A 110 -15.38 1.43 7.11
N ASN A 111 -15.71 2.49 6.38
CA ASN A 111 -17.05 2.81 5.93
C ASN A 111 -17.10 3.21 4.46
N SER A 112 -18.29 3.25 3.91
CA SER A 112 -18.52 3.67 2.53
C SER A 112 -18.16 5.13 2.30
N VAL A 113 -17.49 5.39 1.20
CA VAL A 113 -17.07 6.71 0.74
C VAL A 113 -17.83 7.11 -0.53
N ASP A 114 -17.97 8.40 -0.74
CA ASP A 114 -18.54 8.98 -1.96
C ASP A 114 -17.42 9.10 -3.02
N GLY A 115 -17.31 8.09 -3.87
CA GLY A 115 -16.26 8.03 -4.88
C GLY A 115 -16.29 9.17 -5.89
N ALA A 116 -17.44 9.82 -6.07
CA ALA A 116 -17.58 10.96 -6.97
C ALA A 116 -16.94 12.24 -6.45
N LYS A 117 -16.69 12.31 -5.14
CA LYS A 117 -16.15 13.49 -4.45
C LYS A 117 -14.74 13.28 -3.90
N VAL A 118 -14.07 12.22 -4.30
CA VAL A 118 -12.68 11.97 -3.93
C VAL A 118 -11.78 13.02 -4.59
N ASP A 119 -10.93 13.63 -3.77
CA ASP A 119 -9.90 14.57 -4.23
C ASP A 119 -8.51 14.05 -3.87
N ALA A 120 -7.55 14.23 -4.77
CA ALA A 120 -6.18 13.80 -4.58
C ALA A 120 -5.21 14.91 -5.00
N GLN A 121 -4.33 15.30 -4.09
CA GLN A 121 -3.34 16.34 -4.30
C GLN A 121 -1.93 15.81 -4.06
N TYR A 122 -1.04 16.08 -4.98
CA TYR A 122 0.37 15.74 -4.86
C TYR A 122 1.20 17.00 -4.59
N ARG A 123 1.94 17.00 -3.49
CA ARG A 123 2.79 18.15 -3.12
C ARG A 123 4.02 17.65 -2.37
N ASN A 124 5.19 18.09 -2.81
CA ASN A 124 6.47 17.82 -2.14
C ASN A 124 6.74 16.34 -1.83
N GLY A 125 6.35 15.43 -2.74
CA GLY A 125 6.53 14.00 -2.54
C GLY A 125 5.49 13.34 -1.65
N ILE A 126 4.46 14.07 -1.23
CA ILE A 126 3.33 13.55 -0.46
C ILE A 126 2.08 13.60 -1.33
N LEU A 127 1.40 12.47 -1.41
CA LEU A 127 0.08 12.35 -1.99
C LEU A 127 -0.95 12.40 -0.87
N LEU A 128 -1.77 13.45 -0.86
CA LEU A 128 -2.89 13.61 0.06
C LEU A 128 -4.18 13.26 -0.66
N ILE A 129 -4.93 12.30 -0.14
CA ILE A 129 -6.20 11.85 -0.70
C ILE A 129 -7.29 12.12 0.34
N THR A 130 -8.30 12.87 -0.06
CA THR A 130 -9.49 13.16 0.74
C THR A 130 -10.66 12.36 0.19
N LEU A 131 -11.26 11.54 1.04
CA LEU A 131 -12.35 10.64 0.69
C LEU A 131 -13.58 10.98 1.55
N PRO A 132 -14.54 11.74 1.03
CA PRO A 132 -15.76 12.05 1.76
C PRO A 132 -16.57 10.80 2.08
N LYS A 133 -17.04 10.69 3.32
CA LYS A 133 -17.95 9.64 3.75
C LYS A 133 -19.32 9.85 3.10
N GLN A 134 -19.99 8.76 2.76
CA GLN A 134 -21.38 8.85 2.30
C GLN A 134 -22.28 9.43 3.40
N GLU A 135 -23.29 10.19 3.02
CA GLU A 135 -24.23 10.82 3.97
C GLU A 135 -24.91 9.79 4.90
N THR A 136 -25.11 8.56 4.42
CA THR A 136 -25.72 7.47 5.19
C THR A 136 -24.88 7.00 6.37
N VAL A 137 -23.57 7.24 6.36
CA VAL A 137 -22.63 6.80 7.42
C VAL A 137 -22.19 7.96 8.33
N LYS A 138 -22.61 9.19 8.04
CA LYS A 138 -22.32 10.33 8.90
C LYS A 138 -23.20 10.32 10.16
N PRO A 139 -22.69 10.76 11.32
CA PRO A 139 -23.48 10.87 12.54
C PRO A 139 -24.72 11.74 12.32
N LYS A 140 -25.88 11.20 12.62
CA LYS A 140 -27.14 11.94 12.56
C LYS A 140 -27.62 12.28 13.96
N LYS A 141 -27.78 13.59 14.24
CA LYS A 141 -28.34 14.05 15.50
C LYS A 141 -29.84 13.72 15.57
N ILE A 142 -30.23 12.96 16.57
CA ILE A 142 -31.62 12.58 16.81
C ILE A 142 -32.17 13.46 17.92
N SER A 143 -33.27 14.16 17.65
CA SER A 143 -34.00 14.95 18.68
C SER A 143 -34.92 14.04 19.46
N VAL A 144 -34.77 13.99 20.79
CA VAL A 144 -35.71 13.31 21.68
C VAL A 144 -36.85 14.25 22.00
N ARG A 145 -38.06 13.84 21.69
CA ARG A 145 -39.28 14.57 22.11
C ARG A 145 -39.74 14.00 23.45
N ALA A 146 -39.88 14.85 24.44
CA ALA A 146 -40.58 14.51 25.69
C ALA A 146 -42.10 14.54 25.43
N ASN A 147 -42.78 13.49 25.86
CA ASN A 147 -44.26 13.44 25.88
C ASN A 147 -44.74 13.97 27.20
#